data_47334fdc60554ba071299d7828becbff
#
_entry.id   47334fdc60554ba071299d7828becbff
#
_cell.length_a   1.000
_cell.length_b   1.000
_cell.length_c   1.000
_cell.angle_alpha   90.00
_cell.angle_beta   90.00
_cell.angle_gamma   90.00
#
_symmetry.space_group_name_H-M   'P 1'
#
loop_
_entity.id
_entity.type
_entity.pdbx_description
1 polymer ?
#
loop_
_entity_poly.entity_id
_entity_poly.type
_entity_poly.pdbx_seq_one_letter_code
_entity_poly.pdbx_strand_id
1 'polypeptide(L)'
;MDATPVTLGQEFGGYARQVRLGIERVQSALPRVAEVPLGGTAVGTGINTPLGFPQKVIALLAAETELPITEAKDHFEAQANRDGLVEASGALRTIAVSLTKINNDLRWMGSGPNTGLGELHIPDLQPGSSIMPGKVNPVVPEAVLMVCARVIGNDATVAWAGASGSFELNVAIPVMGTALLESIRLLSNASRVLADKTIDGLQANLERAAAFAGMSPSIVTPLNKVIGYEAAAKIAKHSVAKGITVRDAVIDLGYVERGEITLEQLDEKLDLLSMTHPG
;
A
#
# COMPACT_ATOMS: atom_id res chain seq x y z
N MET A 1 -1.59 18.59 8.75
CA MET A 1 -2.74 19.49 8.96
C MET A 1 -3.98 18.65 9.07
N ASP A 2 -4.85 18.96 10.02
CA ASP A 2 -6.14 18.30 10.18
C ASP A 2 -7.02 18.56 8.95
N ALA A 3 -7.80 17.53 8.57
CA ALA A 3 -8.70 17.58 7.42
C ALA A 3 -10.11 17.13 7.84
N THR A 4 -10.97 16.94 6.85
CA THR A 4 -12.32 16.42 7.08
C THR A 4 -12.28 14.96 7.53
N PRO A 5 -13.25 14.51 8.33
CA PRO A 5 -13.30 13.13 8.83
C PRO A 5 -13.39 12.09 7.72
N VAL A 6 -12.76 10.95 7.96
CA VAL A 6 -12.98 9.69 7.25
C VAL A 6 -13.17 8.58 8.26
N THR A 7 -13.82 7.48 7.90
CA THR A 7 -13.91 6.32 8.78
C THR A 7 -12.67 5.44 8.64
N LEU A 8 -12.27 4.74 9.71
CA LEU A 8 -11.24 3.70 9.62
C LEU A 8 -11.59 2.64 8.57
N GLY A 9 -12.88 2.33 8.41
CA GLY A 9 -13.34 1.40 7.37
C GLY A 9 -13.03 1.89 5.95
N GLN A 10 -13.13 3.19 5.68
CA GLN A 10 -12.77 3.78 4.38
C GLN A 10 -11.25 3.74 4.17
N GLU A 11 -10.45 4.04 5.19
CA GLU A 11 -8.98 3.95 5.12
C GLU A 11 -8.52 2.51 4.84
N PHE A 12 -9.01 1.53 5.62
CA PHE A 12 -8.70 0.12 5.40
C PHE A 12 -9.25 -0.42 4.08
N GLY A 13 -10.39 0.10 3.62
CA GLY A 13 -10.93 -0.18 2.28
C GLY A 13 -9.97 0.23 1.17
N GLY A 14 -9.34 1.41 1.32
CA GLY A 14 -8.28 1.90 0.44
C GLY A 14 -7.06 0.96 0.41
N TYR A 15 -6.60 0.50 1.58
CA TYR A 15 -5.50 -0.48 1.67
C TYR A 15 -5.85 -1.81 1.00
N ALA A 16 -7.05 -2.33 1.25
CA ALA A 16 -7.52 -3.55 0.62
C ALA A 16 -7.56 -3.43 -0.92
N ARG A 17 -7.97 -2.27 -1.45
CA ARG A 17 -7.94 -2.00 -2.89
C ARG A 17 -6.51 -1.98 -3.43
N GLN A 18 -5.55 -1.35 -2.73
CA GLN A 18 -4.13 -1.35 -3.13
C GLN A 18 -3.57 -2.77 -3.23
N VAL A 19 -3.87 -3.62 -2.24
CA VAL A 19 -3.40 -5.03 -2.22
C VAL A 19 -4.01 -5.82 -3.39
N ARG A 20 -5.31 -5.68 -3.66
CA ARG A 20 -5.97 -6.33 -4.81
C ARG A 20 -5.35 -5.91 -6.14
N LEU A 21 -5.11 -4.62 -6.33
CA LEU A 21 -4.40 -4.12 -7.52
C LEU A 21 -2.97 -4.68 -7.63
N GLY A 22 -2.31 -4.95 -6.49
CA GLY A 22 -1.03 -5.63 -6.45
C GLY A 22 -1.10 -7.05 -7.00
N ILE A 23 -2.13 -7.82 -6.61
CA ILE A 23 -2.38 -9.17 -7.13
C ILE A 23 -2.63 -9.13 -8.64
N GLU A 24 -3.49 -8.23 -9.11
CA GLU A 24 -3.80 -8.05 -10.52
C GLU A 24 -2.52 -7.76 -11.34
N ARG A 25 -1.60 -6.93 -10.83
CA ARG A 25 -0.31 -6.63 -11.48
C ARG A 25 0.57 -7.86 -11.64
N VAL A 26 0.70 -8.67 -10.58
CA VAL A 26 1.47 -9.93 -10.65
C VAL A 26 0.83 -10.88 -11.66
N GLN A 27 -0.48 -11.06 -11.62
CA GLN A 27 -1.20 -11.91 -12.56
C GLN A 27 -1.02 -11.44 -14.01
N SER A 28 -1.01 -10.13 -14.25
CA SER A 28 -0.78 -9.56 -15.59
C SER A 28 0.64 -9.81 -16.12
N ALA A 29 1.64 -9.91 -15.26
CA ALA A 29 3.03 -10.18 -15.67
C ALA A 29 3.29 -11.67 -15.98
N LEU A 30 2.53 -12.58 -15.37
CA LEU A 30 2.76 -14.02 -15.47
C LEU A 30 2.85 -14.55 -16.92
N PRO A 31 1.98 -14.17 -17.89
CA PRO A 31 2.09 -14.69 -19.25
C PRO A 31 3.43 -14.38 -19.92
N ARG A 32 4.01 -13.21 -19.66
CA ARG A 32 5.32 -12.82 -20.22
C ARG A 32 6.51 -13.49 -19.52
N VAL A 33 6.37 -13.78 -18.22
CA VAL A 33 7.35 -14.62 -17.52
C VAL A 33 7.30 -16.07 -17.99
N ALA A 34 6.14 -16.56 -18.39
CA ALA A 34 5.91 -17.93 -18.82
C ALA A 34 6.38 -18.21 -20.25
N GLU A 35 6.66 -17.20 -21.07
CA GLU A 35 7.29 -17.37 -22.37
C GLU A 35 8.77 -17.71 -22.19
N VAL A 36 9.19 -18.90 -22.68
CA VAL A 36 10.55 -19.39 -22.51
C VAL A 36 11.28 -19.55 -23.84
N PRO A 37 12.59 -19.23 -23.92
CA PRO A 37 13.38 -19.32 -25.15
C PRO A 37 13.85 -20.75 -25.47
N LEU A 38 13.25 -21.76 -24.86
CA LEU A 38 13.66 -23.16 -25.06
C LEU A 38 13.55 -23.54 -26.53
N GLY A 39 14.63 -24.08 -27.08
CA GLY A 39 14.76 -24.45 -28.49
C GLY A 39 15.50 -23.44 -29.35
N GLY A 40 15.78 -22.22 -28.87
CA GLY A 40 16.59 -21.24 -29.58
C GLY A 40 18.07 -21.61 -29.72
N THR A 41 18.54 -22.52 -28.90
CA THR A 41 19.93 -23.02 -28.83
C THR A 41 20.95 -21.93 -28.59
N ALA A 42 21.95 -21.75 -29.45
CA ALA A 42 23.06 -20.84 -29.21
C ALA A 42 22.62 -19.34 -29.25
N VAL A 43 21.91 -18.97 -30.29
CA VAL A 43 21.62 -17.54 -30.58
C VAL A 43 20.16 -17.26 -30.97
N GLY A 44 19.27 -18.24 -30.86
CA GLY A 44 17.86 -18.07 -31.22
C GLY A 44 17.46 -18.76 -32.53
N THR A 45 18.41 -19.29 -33.30
CA THR A 45 18.16 -19.90 -34.61
C THR A 45 17.63 -21.33 -34.52
N GLY A 46 17.79 -21.99 -33.36
CA GLY A 46 17.43 -23.41 -33.20
C GLY A 46 18.36 -24.40 -33.92
N ILE A 47 19.59 -24.00 -34.25
CA ILE A 47 20.57 -24.84 -34.92
C ILE A 47 20.73 -26.18 -34.17
N ASN A 48 20.75 -27.28 -34.91
CA ASN A 48 20.84 -28.67 -34.42
C ASN A 48 19.64 -29.14 -33.58
N THR A 49 18.54 -28.40 -33.55
CA THR A 49 17.31 -28.82 -32.88
C THR A 49 16.38 -29.54 -33.86
N PRO A 50 15.87 -30.74 -33.54
CA PRO A 50 14.88 -31.42 -34.36
C PRO A 50 13.57 -30.60 -34.44
N LEU A 51 12.91 -30.65 -35.58
CA LEU A 51 11.60 -29.99 -35.75
C LEU A 51 10.59 -30.52 -34.71
N GLY A 52 9.90 -29.59 -34.05
CA GLY A 52 8.90 -29.87 -33.03
C GLY A 52 9.49 -30.19 -31.64
N PHE A 53 10.82 -30.14 -31.45
CA PHE A 53 11.43 -30.38 -30.16
C PHE A 53 11.00 -29.35 -29.10
N PRO A 54 11.05 -28.02 -29.32
CA PRO A 54 10.65 -27.03 -28.33
C PRO A 54 9.21 -27.22 -27.87
N GLN A 55 8.29 -27.40 -28.80
CA GLN A 55 6.85 -27.57 -28.54
C GLN A 55 6.58 -28.81 -27.67
N LYS A 56 7.26 -29.91 -27.94
CA LYS A 56 7.08 -31.16 -27.14
C LYS A 56 7.62 -30.99 -25.72
N VAL A 57 8.81 -30.42 -25.58
CA VAL A 57 9.43 -30.27 -24.24
C VAL A 57 8.64 -29.26 -23.41
N ILE A 58 8.22 -28.14 -24.00
CA ILE A 58 7.44 -27.12 -23.30
C ILE A 58 6.07 -27.69 -22.89
N ALA A 59 5.40 -28.47 -23.76
CA ALA A 59 4.15 -29.12 -23.41
C ALA A 59 4.31 -30.13 -22.24
N LEU A 60 5.40 -30.86 -22.18
CA LEU A 60 5.70 -31.77 -21.06
C LEU A 60 5.95 -30.98 -19.76
N LEU A 61 6.75 -29.92 -19.83
CA LEU A 61 7.02 -29.07 -18.67
C LEU A 61 5.75 -28.40 -18.17
N ALA A 62 4.90 -27.86 -19.05
CA ALA A 62 3.63 -27.28 -18.69
C ALA A 62 2.69 -28.27 -18.01
N ALA A 63 2.63 -29.50 -18.53
CA ALA A 63 1.81 -30.57 -17.95
C ALA A 63 2.34 -31.06 -16.60
N GLU A 64 3.67 -31.20 -16.44
CA GLU A 64 4.28 -31.66 -15.21
C GLU A 64 4.22 -30.64 -14.09
N THR A 65 4.37 -29.33 -14.43
CA THR A 65 4.40 -28.26 -13.46
C THR A 65 3.03 -27.61 -13.22
N GLU A 66 2.04 -27.89 -14.05
CA GLU A 66 0.74 -27.22 -14.09
C GLU A 66 0.85 -25.69 -14.30
N LEU A 67 1.99 -25.23 -14.84
CA LEU A 67 2.23 -23.82 -15.13
C LEU A 67 1.92 -23.49 -16.59
N PRO A 68 1.48 -22.27 -16.93
CA PRO A 68 1.13 -21.86 -18.27
C PRO A 68 2.39 -21.54 -19.11
N ILE A 69 3.38 -22.44 -19.12
CA ILE A 69 4.64 -22.26 -19.84
C ILE A 69 4.38 -22.38 -21.34
N THR A 70 4.86 -21.41 -22.10
CA THR A 70 4.70 -21.34 -23.55
C THR A 70 6.04 -21.09 -24.24
N GLU A 71 6.13 -21.51 -25.52
CA GLU A 71 7.27 -21.16 -26.36
C GLU A 71 7.26 -19.67 -26.66
N ALA A 72 8.43 -19.03 -26.55
CA ALA A 72 8.57 -17.64 -26.93
C ALA A 72 8.27 -17.43 -28.41
N LYS A 73 7.60 -16.34 -28.75
CA LYS A 73 7.26 -15.97 -30.13
C LYS A 73 8.51 -15.63 -30.95
N ASP A 74 9.53 -15.12 -30.28
CA ASP A 74 10.83 -14.79 -30.85
C ASP A 74 11.93 -15.22 -29.89
N HIS A 75 12.71 -16.23 -30.30
CA HIS A 75 13.79 -16.75 -29.49
C HIS A 75 14.97 -15.79 -29.35
N PHE A 76 15.19 -14.90 -30.32
CA PHE A 76 16.25 -13.88 -30.25
C PHE A 76 15.95 -12.89 -29.14
N GLU A 77 14.71 -12.35 -29.12
CA GLU A 77 14.26 -11.47 -28.06
C GLU A 77 14.33 -12.17 -26.70
N ALA A 78 13.75 -13.35 -26.57
CA ALA A 78 13.61 -14.05 -25.30
C ALA A 78 14.96 -14.52 -24.70
N GLN A 79 16.01 -14.71 -25.52
CA GLN A 79 17.36 -15.03 -25.03
C GLN A 79 18.17 -13.79 -24.63
N ALA A 80 18.05 -12.72 -25.39
CA ALA A 80 18.82 -11.49 -25.20
C ALA A 80 18.20 -10.56 -24.14
N ASN A 81 16.89 -10.38 -24.21
CA ASN A 81 16.12 -9.54 -23.30
C ASN A 81 15.49 -10.41 -22.21
N ARG A 82 15.18 -9.83 -21.11
CA ARG A 82 14.50 -10.49 -19.99
C ARG A 82 13.41 -9.59 -19.44
N ASP A 83 12.75 -8.88 -20.33
CA ASP A 83 11.76 -7.84 -20.00
C ASP A 83 10.61 -8.38 -19.16
N GLY A 84 10.19 -9.64 -19.39
CA GLY A 84 9.19 -10.31 -18.54
C GLY A 84 9.62 -10.43 -17.07
N LEU A 85 10.91 -10.68 -16.80
CA LEU A 85 11.44 -10.69 -15.43
C LEU A 85 11.55 -9.28 -14.83
N VAL A 86 11.93 -8.30 -15.64
CA VAL A 86 11.99 -6.88 -15.23
C VAL A 86 10.59 -6.37 -14.91
N GLU A 87 9.59 -6.68 -15.74
CA GLU A 87 8.19 -6.33 -15.51
C GLU A 87 7.64 -6.97 -14.22
N ALA A 88 7.88 -8.26 -14.02
CA ALA A 88 7.46 -8.96 -12.81
C ALA A 88 8.10 -8.34 -11.55
N SER A 89 9.39 -7.99 -11.62
CA SER A 89 10.09 -7.28 -10.55
C SER A 89 9.48 -5.91 -10.27
N GLY A 90 9.15 -5.15 -11.31
CA GLY A 90 8.44 -3.88 -11.20
C GLY A 90 7.06 -3.99 -10.55
N ALA A 91 6.34 -5.08 -10.83
CA ALA A 91 5.07 -5.38 -10.15
C ALA A 91 5.29 -5.64 -8.64
N LEU A 92 6.30 -6.41 -8.26
CA LEU A 92 6.67 -6.65 -6.86
C LEU A 92 7.13 -5.36 -6.17
N ARG A 93 7.90 -4.51 -6.83
CA ARG A 93 8.26 -3.19 -6.32
C ARG A 93 7.03 -2.34 -6.03
N THR A 94 6.03 -2.34 -6.92
CA THR A 94 4.79 -1.59 -6.70
C THR A 94 4.05 -2.09 -5.45
N ILE A 95 4.03 -3.40 -5.19
CA ILE A 95 3.48 -3.98 -3.97
C ILE A 95 4.29 -3.51 -2.76
N ALA A 96 5.62 -3.53 -2.83
CA ALA A 96 6.48 -3.05 -1.74
C ALA A 96 6.21 -1.57 -1.40
N VAL A 97 6.00 -0.72 -2.41
CA VAL A 97 5.62 0.69 -2.22
C VAL A 97 4.27 0.81 -1.52
N SER A 98 3.26 0.03 -1.94
CA SER A 98 1.95 0.00 -1.28
C SER A 98 2.04 -0.46 0.17
N LEU A 99 2.76 -1.54 0.44
CA LEU A 99 2.97 -2.05 1.80
C LEU A 99 3.76 -1.08 2.67
N THR A 100 4.69 -0.33 2.09
CA THR A 100 5.42 0.73 2.82
C THR A 100 4.47 1.81 3.34
N LYS A 101 3.56 2.30 2.50
CA LYS A 101 2.54 3.30 2.89
C LYS A 101 1.64 2.72 3.99
N ILE A 102 1.08 1.55 3.78
CA ILE A 102 0.16 0.90 4.73
C ILE A 102 0.83 0.70 6.09
N ASN A 103 2.05 0.18 6.13
CA ASN A 103 2.73 -0.08 7.40
C ASN A 103 3.18 1.19 8.11
N ASN A 104 3.52 2.25 7.39
CA ASN A 104 3.76 3.56 8.00
C ASN A 104 2.49 4.13 8.64
N ASP A 105 1.35 4.05 7.96
CA ASP A 105 0.08 4.51 8.52
C ASP A 105 -0.31 3.71 9.77
N LEU A 106 -0.20 2.38 9.73
CA LEU A 106 -0.44 1.53 10.91
C LEU A 106 0.43 1.95 12.09
N ARG A 107 1.73 2.22 11.85
CA ARG A 107 2.65 2.68 12.90
C ARG A 107 2.28 4.05 13.45
N TRP A 108 1.83 4.98 12.59
CA TRP A 108 1.36 6.30 13.02
C TRP A 108 0.08 6.20 13.82
N MET A 109 -0.94 5.51 13.31
CA MET A 109 -2.23 5.34 14.00
C MET A 109 -2.08 4.59 15.32
N GLY A 110 -1.15 3.61 15.39
CA GLY A 110 -0.84 2.88 16.62
C GLY A 110 0.19 3.54 17.54
N SER A 111 0.68 4.74 17.21
CA SER A 111 1.69 5.43 18.01
C SER A 111 1.13 5.96 19.34
N GLY A 112 1.94 5.94 20.37
CA GLY A 112 1.49 6.43 21.68
C GLY A 112 2.13 5.63 22.82
N PRO A 113 1.40 5.44 23.94
CA PRO A 113 -0.02 5.74 24.20
C PRO A 113 -0.35 7.22 24.45
N ASN A 114 0.60 8.03 24.93
CA ASN A 114 0.30 9.40 25.39
C ASN A 114 0.70 10.50 24.38
N THR A 115 1.82 10.32 23.70
CA THR A 115 2.42 11.31 22.79
C THR A 115 2.32 10.93 21.31
N GLY A 116 1.37 10.10 20.95
CA GLY A 116 1.08 9.70 19.59
C GLY A 116 -0.41 9.74 19.28
N LEU A 117 -0.79 9.25 18.10
CA LEU A 117 -2.19 9.27 17.66
C LEU A 117 -3.05 8.33 18.50
N GLY A 118 -2.62 7.09 18.69
CA GLY A 118 -3.32 6.12 19.54
C GLY A 118 -4.72 5.74 19.06
N GLU A 119 -4.97 5.83 17.75
CA GLU A 119 -6.26 5.47 17.14
C GLU A 119 -6.43 3.96 16.94
N LEU A 120 -5.30 3.22 16.93
CA LEU A 120 -5.28 1.77 16.82
C LEU A 120 -4.49 1.14 17.96
N HIS A 121 -4.97 -0.02 18.41
CA HIS A 121 -4.21 -0.94 19.24
C HIS A 121 -3.67 -2.06 18.36
N ILE A 122 -2.35 -2.09 18.18
CA ILE A 122 -1.62 -3.14 17.47
C ILE A 122 -1.27 -4.24 18.47
N PRO A 123 -1.44 -5.55 18.12
CA PRO A 123 -1.14 -6.64 19.05
C PRO A 123 0.27 -6.59 19.61
N ASP A 124 0.40 -6.78 20.91
CA ASP A 124 1.66 -6.88 21.63
C ASP A 124 2.29 -8.26 21.39
N LEU A 125 3.38 -8.32 20.62
CA LEU A 125 4.02 -9.58 20.25
C LEU A 125 5.27 -9.88 21.08
N GLN A 126 6.00 -8.83 21.46
CA GLN A 126 7.24 -8.96 22.24
C GLN A 126 7.61 -7.63 22.92
N PRO A 127 8.41 -7.65 23.98
CA PRO A 127 8.97 -6.43 24.55
C PRO A 127 9.73 -5.60 23.52
N GLY A 128 9.43 -4.32 23.42
CA GLY A 128 10.06 -3.42 22.45
C GLY A 128 11.39 -2.82 22.92
N SER A 129 11.77 -3.03 24.20
CA SER A 129 12.98 -2.46 24.76
C SER A 129 13.48 -3.30 25.96
N SER A 130 14.80 -3.48 26.05
CA SER A 130 15.45 -4.12 27.19
C SER A 130 15.61 -3.17 28.39
N ILE A 131 15.51 -1.87 28.21
CA ILE A 131 15.75 -0.84 29.22
C ILE A 131 14.51 -0.02 29.59
N MET A 132 13.43 -0.13 28.84
CA MET A 132 12.16 0.56 29.09
C MET A 132 11.05 -0.47 29.32
N PRO A 133 10.77 -0.87 30.56
CA PRO A 133 9.73 -1.86 30.85
C PRO A 133 8.36 -1.40 30.34
N GLY A 134 7.60 -2.31 29.72
CA GLY A 134 6.27 -2.02 29.18
C GLY A 134 6.24 -1.30 27.83
N LYS A 135 7.41 -0.96 27.24
CA LYS A 135 7.46 -0.43 25.87
C LYS A 135 7.28 -1.56 24.86
N VAL A 136 6.26 -1.47 24.05
CA VAL A 136 5.99 -2.38 22.94
C VAL A 136 6.07 -1.62 21.62
N ASN A 137 6.76 -2.19 20.64
CA ASN A 137 6.89 -1.61 19.30
C ASN A 137 6.07 -2.44 18.30
N PRO A 138 5.57 -1.83 17.20
CA PRO A 138 4.89 -2.52 16.12
C PRO A 138 5.90 -3.27 15.24
N VAL A 139 6.53 -4.32 15.78
CA VAL A 139 7.69 -5.01 15.18
C VAL A 139 7.41 -5.64 13.83
N VAL A 140 6.19 -6.12 13.59
CA VAL A 140 5.82 -6.70 12.30
C VAL A 140 5.73 -5.62 11.21
N PRO A 141 5.01 -4.50 11.38
CA PRO A 141 5.09 -3.37 10.47
C PRO A 141 6.53 -2.90 10.20
N GLU A 142 7.39 -2.85 11.22
CA GLU A 142 8.81 -2.48 11.05
C GLU A 142 9.57 -3.49 10.19
N ALA A 143 9.37 -4.78 10.41
CA ALA A 143 9.96 -5.84 9.61
C ALA A 143 9.49 -5.79 8.14
N VAL A 144 8.20 -5.53 7.90
CA VAL A 144 7.65 -5.36 6.55
C VAL A 144 8.30 -4.19 5.83
N LEU A 145 8.53 -3.06 6.50
CA LEU A 145 9.25 -1.91 5.93
C LEU A 145 10.67 -2.28 5.48
N MET A 146 11.39 -3.08 6.28
CA MET A 146 12.73 -3.57 5.91
C MET A 146 12.67 -4.51 4.70
N VAL A 147 11.68 -5.40 4.64
CA VAL A 147 11.43 -6.25 3.46
C VAL A 147 11.14 -5.40 2.22
N CYS A 148 10.30 -4.38 2.33
CA CYS A 148 9.98 -3.49 1.23
C CYS A 148 11.23 -2.76 0.70
N ALA A 149 12.09 -2.27 1.58
CA ALA A 149 13.36 -1.65 1.20
C ALA A 149 14.26 -2.63 0.43
N ARG A 150 14.35 -3.90 0.90
CA ARG A 150 15.12 -4.94 0.22
C ARG A 150 14.57 -5.25 -1.17
N VAL A 151 13.26 -5.36 -1.32
CA VAL A 151 12.59 -5.61 -2.61
C VAL A 151 12.84 -4.47 -3.61
N ILE A 152 12.79 -3.22 -3.17
CA ILE A 152 13.11 -2.06 -4.01
C ILE A 152 14.57 -2.12 -4.48
N GLY A 153 15.50 -2.50 -3.62
CA GLY A 153 16.90 -2.70 -4.00
C GLY A 153 17.09 -3.85 -4.99
N ASN A 154 16.38 -4.95 -4.80
CA ASN A 154 16.39 -6.08 -5.73
C ASN A 154 15.82 -5.72 -7.10
N ASP A 155 14.77 -4.89 -7.16
CA ASP A 155 14.21 -4.41 -8.42
C ASP A 155 15.23 -3.58 -9.23
N ALA A 156 15.98 -2.72 -8.58
CA ALA A 156 17.07 -2.00 -9.23
C ALA A 156 18.15 -2.95 -9.79
N THR A 157 18.46 -4.03 -9.06
CA THR A 157 19.39 -5.07 -9.53
C THR A 157 18.82 -5.80 -10.74
N VAL A 158 17.54 -6.18 -10.73
CA VAL A 158 16.89 -6.85 -11.86
C VAL A 158 16.85 -5.96 -13.10
N ALA A 159 16.50 -4.68 -12.93
CA ALA A 159 16.46 -3.72 -14.03
C ALA A 159 17.84 -3.51 -14.67
N TRP A 160 18.89 -3.35 -13.85
CA TRP A 160 20.26 -3.24 -14.34
C TRP A 160 20.72 -4.50 -15.07
N ALA A 161 20.47 -5.66 -14.51
CA ALA A 161 20.83 -6.94 -15.11
C ALA A 161 20.06 -7.18 -16.41
N GLY A 162 18.79 -6.79 -16.50
CA GLY A 162 18.01 -6.82 -17.73
C GLY A 162 18.62 -5.97 -18.83
N ALA A 163 19.11 -4.77 -18.50
CA ALA A 163 19.76 -3.86 -19.43
C ALA A 163 21.17 -4.31 -19.87
N SER A 164 21.74 -5.33 -19.25
CA SER A 164 23.12 -5.79 -19.49
C SER A 164 23.24 -6.83 -20.61
N GLY A 165 22.17 -7.11 -21.37
CA GLY A 165 22.21 -8.01 -22.53
C GLY A 165 23.18 -7.51 -23.60
N SER A 166 23.84 -8.47 -24.27
CA SER A 166 24.75 -8.19 -25.38
C SER A 166 24.33 -9.03 -26.58
N PHE A 167 23.84 -8.41 -27.63
CA PHE A 167 23.29 -9.04 -28.83
C PHE A 167 22.23 -10.10 -28.47
N GLU A 168 22.47 -11.38 -28.76
CA GLU A 168 21.49 -12.47 -28.59
C GLU A 168 21.57 -13.18 -27.23
N LEU A 169 22.31 -12.63 -26.25
CA LEU A 169 22.51 -13.26 -24.95
C LEU A 169 22.51 -12.28 -23.80
N ASN A 170 21.86 -12.63 -22.71
CA ASN A 170 21.99 -11.97 -21.41
C ASN A 170 22.66 -12.91 -20.40
N VAL A 171 23.86 -12.61 -19.96
CA VAL A 171 24.64 -13.42 -19.02
C VAL A 171 24.26 -13.14 -17.54
N ALA A 172 23.48 -12.11 -17.27
CA ALA A 172 23.14 -11.67 -15.91
C ALA A 172 21.87 -12.36 -15.33
N ILE A 173 21.32 -13.40 -16.00
CA ILE A 173 20.15 -14.14 -15.53
C ILE A 173 20.30 -14.70 -14.11
N PRO A 174 21.47 -15.23 -13.67
CA PRO A 174 21.62 -15.74 -12.32
C PRO A 174 21.35 -14.70 -11.24
N VAL A 175 21.82 -13.47 -11.41
CA VAL A 175 21.56 -12.41 -10.43
C VAL A 175 20.12 -11.90 -10.50
N MET A 176 19.51 -11.86 -11.70
CA MET A 176 18.08 -11.55 -11.85
C MET A 176 17.22 -12.58 -11.13
N GLY A 177 17.47 -13.86 -11.38
CA GLY A 177 16.74 -14.97 -10.76
C GLY A 177 16.86 -14.94 -9.24
N THR A 178 18.06 -14.74 -8.70
CA THR A 178 18.28 -14.65 -7.27
C THR A 178 17.50 -13.49 -6.64
N ALA A 179 17.61 -12.29 -7.21
CA ALA A 179 16.96 -11.08 -6.69
C ALA A 179 15.43 -11.19 -6.77
N LEU A 180 14.90 -11.72 -7.88
CA LEU A 180 13.46 -11.88 -8.09
C LEU A 180 12.86 -12.92 -7.14
N LEU A 181 13.47 -14.10 -7.03
CA LEU A 181 13.01 -15.17 -6.14
C LEU A 181 13.10 -14.76 -4.66
N GLU A 182 14.16 -14.04 -4.27
CA GLU A 182 14.26 -13.45 -2.92
C GLU A 182 13.10 -12.50 -2.67
N SER A 183 12.79 -11.60 -3.60
CA SER A 183 11.70 -10.63 -3.48
C SER A 183 10.33 -11.32 -3.33
N ILE A 184 10.06 -12.35 -4.12
CA ILE A 184 8.84 -13.15 -4.04
C ILE A 184 8.72 -13.78 -2.64
N ARG A 185 9.77 -14.45 -2.18
CA ARG A 185 9.78 -15.13 -0.88
C ARG A 185 9.59 -14.14 0.28
N LEU A 186 10.30 -13.03 0.25
CA LEU A 186 10.23 -12.01 1.31
C LEU A 186 8.85 -11.36 1.36
N LEU A 187 8.28 -10.94 0.23
CA LEU A 187 6.94 -10.33 0.19
C LEU A 187 5.85 -11.31 0.59
N SER A 188 5.93 -12.56 0.13
CA SER A 188 4.96 -13.60 0.51
C SER A 188 4.94 -13.82 2.01
N ASN A 189 6.10 -14.01 2.64
CA ASN A 189 6.22 -14.24 4.08
C ASN A 189 5.81 -12.99 4.88
N ALA A 190 6.27 -11.81 4.46
CA ALA A 190 5.95 -10.55 5.14
C ALA A 190 4.45 -10.25 5.10
N SER A 191 3.80 -10.48 3.95
CA SER A 191 2.34 -10.29 3.81
C SER A 191 1.56 -11.24 4.72
N ARG A 192 1.97 -12.52 4.82
CA ARG A 192 1.37 -13.50 5.70
C ARG A 192 1.50 -13.10 7.16
N VAL A 193 2.72 -12.77 7.59
CA VAL A 193 2.97 -12.38 8.98
C VAL A 193 2.25 -11.08 9.32
N LEU A 194 2.17 -10.11 8.39
CA LEU A 194 1.40 -8.89 8.60
C LEU A 194 -0.09 -9.18 8.82
N ALA A 195 -0.68 -10.04 7.99
CA ALA A 195 -2.08 -10.45 8.16
C ALA A 195 -2.29 -11.13 9.51
N ASP A 196 -1.57 -12.23 9.77
CA ASP A 196 -1.82 -13.11 10.91
C ASP A 196 -1.42 -12.50 12.27
N LYS A 197 -0.47 -11.55 12.31
CA LYS A 197 0.12 -11.03 13.55
C LYS A 197 -0.14 -9.55 13.81
N THR A 198 -0.67 -8.84 12.82
CA THR A 198 -1.01 -7.42 12.99
C THR A 198 -2.46 -7.17 12.67
N ILE A 199 -2.91 -7.51 11.45
CA ILE A 199 -4.25 -7.14 10.99
C ILE A 199 -5.33 -7.91 11.73
N ASP A 200 -5.19 -9.24 11.91
CA ASP A 200 -6.21 -10.08 12.56
C ASP A 200 -6.46 -9.73 14.04
N GLY A 201 -5.48 -9.12 14.70
CA GLY A 201 -5.62 -8.72 16.11
C GLY A 201 -5.78 -7.22 16.32
N LEU A 202 -5.90 -6.45 15.25
CA LEU A 202 -5.99 -4.99 15.32
C LEU A 202 -7.32 -4.53 15.94
N GLN A 203 -7.26 -3.54 16.83
CA GLN A 203 -8.45 -2.95 17.46
C GLN A 203 -8.46 -1.45 17.27
N ALA A 204 -9.65 -0.89 16.98
CA ALA A 204 -9.86 0.54 16.91
C ALA A 204 -10.03 1.15 18.31
N ASN A 205 -9.38 2.27 18.58
CA ASN A 205 -9.65 3.10 19.75
C ASN A 205 -10.73 4.12 19.38
N LEU A 206 -11.99 3.73 19.58
CA LEU A 206 -13.15 4.52 19.16
C LEU A 206 -13.22 5.89 19.84
N GLU A 207 -12.87 5.96 21.14
CA GLU A 207 -12.88 7.22 21.89
C GLU A 207 -11.85 8.20 21.33
N ARG A 208 -10.64 7.71 21.05
CA ARG A 208 -9.56 8.56 20.51
C ARG A 208 -9.87 9.05 19.10
N ALA A 209 -10.34 8.17 18.25
CA ALA A 209 -10.73 8.51 16.87
C ALA A 209 -11.87 9.55 16.86
N ALA A 210 -12.90 9.36 17.69
CA ALA A 210 -14.00 10.31 17.79
C ALA A 210 -13.55 11.68 18.33
N ALA A 211 -12.69 11.68 19.35
CA ALA A 211 -12.14 12.93 19.92
C ALA A 211 -11.35 13.72 18.86
N PHE A 212 -10.47 13.07 18.11
CA PHE A 212 -9.69 13.75 17.06
C PHE A 212 -10.57 14.26 15.93
N ALA A 213 -11.53 13.46 15.46
CA ALA A 213 -12.43 13.89 14.41
C ALA A 213 -13.23 15.15 14.83
N GLY A 214 -13.74 15.19 16.07
CA GLY A 214 -14.48 16.33 16.61
C GLY A 214 -13.65 17.58 16.87
N MET A 215 -12.33 17.43 17.08
CA MET A 215 -11.40 18.54 17.32
C MET A 215 -10.91 19.21 16.05
N SER A 216 -11.02 18.56 14.88
CA SER A 216 -10.54 19.13 13.62
C SER A 216 -11.28 20.45 13.29
N PRO A 217 -10.56 21.56 13.06
CA PRO A 217 -11.21 22.79 12.61
C PRO A 217 -11.83 22.67 11.22
N SER A 218 -11.44 21.64 10.44
CA SER A 218 -11.95 21.42 9.09
C SER A 218 -13.39 20.89 9.05
N ILE A 219 -13.96 20.45 10.19
CA ILE A 219 -15.37 20.07 10.29
C ILE A 219 -16.33 21.26 10.10
N VAL A 220 -15.81 22.48 10.08
CA VAL A 220 -16.56 23.69 9.69
C VAL A 220 -17.01 23.67 8.22
N THR A 221 -16.42 22.83 7.38
CA THR A 221 -16.62 22.82 5.91
C THR A 221 -18.08 22.76 5.46
N PRO A 222 -18.98 21.94 6.03
CA PRO A 222 -20.39 21.93 5.64
C PRO A 222 -21.12 23.26 5.91
N LEU A 223 -20.66 24.04 6.88
CA LEU A 223 -21.23 25.35 7.20
C LEU A 223 -21.03 26.36 6.07
N ASN A 224 -20.08 26.17 5.15
CA ASN A 224 -19.88 27.04 3.99
C ASN A 224 -21.16 27.24 3.17
N LYS A 225 -22.01 26.21 3.09
CA LYS A 225 -23.26 26.25 2.34
C LYS A 225 -24.35 27.07 3.05
N VAL A 226 -24.19 27.34 4.34
CA VAL A 226 -25.20 28.04 5.17
C VAL A 226 -24.79 29.47 5.44
N ILE A 227 -23.58 29.70 5.93
CA ILE A 227 -23.08 30.98 6.41
C ILE A 227 -21.97 31.58 5.52
N GLY A 228 -21.55 30.88 4.46
CA GLY A 228 -20.51 31.35 3.55
C GLY A 228 -19.09 31.00 4.01
N TYR A 229 -18.16 31.00 3.05
CA TYR A 229 -16.77 30.58 3.26
C TYR A 229 -16.00 31.46 4.26
N GLU A 230 -16.17 32.80 4.17
CA GLU A 230 -15.44 33.74 5.03
C GLU A 230 -15.84 33.58 6.50
N ALA A 231 -17.14 33.42 6.76
CA ALA A 231 -17.66 33.15 8.09
C ALA A 231 -17.13 31.85 8.66
N ALA A 232 -17.18 30.78 7.87
CA ALA A 232 -16.65 29.49 8.26
C ALA A 232 -15.13 29.53 8.54
N ALA A 233 -14.35 30.23 7.71
CA ALA A 233 -12.92 30.44 7.95
C ALA A 233 -12.63 31.19 9.24
N LYS A 234 -13.47 32.20 9.57
CA LYS A 234 -13.38 32.94 10.84
C LYS A 234 -13.67 32.03 12.04
N ILE A 235 -14.68 31.18 11.93
CA ILE A 235 -15.06 30.23 12.98
C ILE A 235 -13.91 29.22 13.21
N ALA A 236 -13.35 28.64 12.16
CA ALA A 236 -12.23 27.72 12.28
C ALA A 236 -11.01 28.35 12.98
N LYS A 237 -10.64 29.55 12.57
CA LYS A 237 -9.55 30.31 13.22
C LYS A 237 -9.84 30.60 14.68
N HIS A 238 -11.07 30.96 15.01
CA HIS A 238 -11.49 31.25 16.38
C HIS A 238 -11.46 30.02 17.27
N SER A 239 -11.97 28.88 16.76
CA SER A 239 -11.92 27.59 17.42
C SER A 239 -10.47 27.21 17.79
N VAL A 240 -9.54 27.28 16.85
CA VAL A 240 -8.12 26.99 17.08
C VAL A 240 -7.49 27.97 18.07
N ALA A 241 -7.74 29.28 17.92
CA ALA A 241 -7.13 30.29 18.77
C ALA A 241 -7.58 30.20 20.23
N LYS A 242 -8.82 29.79 20.48
CA LYS A 242 -9.39 29.64 21.84
C LYS A 242 -9.30 28.19 22.38
N GLY A 243 -8.95 27.20 21.55
CA GLY A 243 -8.94 25.80 21.95
C GLY A 243 -10.36 25.29 22.28
N ILE A 244 -11.40 25.77 21.59
CA ILE A 244 -12.80 25.38 21.75
C ILE A 244 -13.28 24.61 20.50
N THR A 245 -14.40 23.90 20.64
CA THR A 245 -15.00 23.19 19.50
C THR A 245 -15.48 24.14 18.42
N VAL A 246 -15.62 23.66 17.18
CA VAL A 246 -16.23 24.45 16.09
C VAL A 246 -17.66 24.88 16.47
N ARG A 247 -18.42 23.99 17.13
CA ARG A 247 -19.76 24.28 17.63
C ARG A 247 -19.76 25.46 18.59
N ASP A 248 -18.90 25.43 19.60
CA ASP A 248 -18.79 26.52 20.58
C ASP A 248 -18.31 27.80 19.93
N ALA A 249 -17.41 27.73 18.96
CA ALA A 249 -16.93 28.91 18.22
C ALA A 249 -18.04 29.59 17.40
N VAL A 250 -18.98 28.84 16.83
CA VAL A 250 -20.17 29.39 16.13
C VAL A 250 -21.05 30.17 17.11
N ILE A 251 -21.28 29.61 18.31
CA ILE A 251 -22.09 30.21 19.35
C ILE A 251 -21.37 31.49 19.91
N ASP A 252 -20.10 31.37 20.27
CA ASP A 252 -19.29 32.43 20.84
C ASP A 252 -19.14 33.66 19.89
N LEU A 253 -19.13 33.42 18.60
CA LEU A 253 -19.12 34.47 17.57
C LEU A 253 -20.51 35.05 17.27
N GLY A 254 -21.58 34.57 17.92
CA GLY A 254 -22.93 35.11 17.85
C GLY A 254 -23.70 34.77 16.58
N TYR A 255 -23.30 33.77 15.80
CA TYR A 255 -24.00 33.38 14.55
C TYR A 255 -25.40 32.85 14.84
N VAL A 256 -25.58 32.12 15.96
CA VAL A 256 -26.91 31.62 16.40
C VAL A 256 -27.79 32.80 16.87
N GLU A 257 -27.25 33.71 17.68
CA GLU A 257 -28.00 34.88 18.19
C GLU A 257 -28.49 35.81 17.08
N ARG A 258 -27.69 35.99 16.03
CA ARG A 258 -28.06 36.78 14.85
C ARG A 258 -29.03 36.07 13.89
N GLY A 259 -29.37 34.81 14.17
CA GLY A 259 -30.27 33.99 13.32
C GLY A 259 -29.65 33.57 11.97
N GLU A 260 -28.31 33.64 11.84
CA GLU A 260 -27.61 33.20 10.64
C GLU A 260 -27.60 31.67 10.49
N ILE A 261 -27.70 30.93 11.60
CA ILE A 261 -27.86 29.48 11.68
C ILE A 261 -28.65 29.10 12.94
N THR A 262 -29.51 28.10 12.89
CA THR A 262 -30.15 27.54 14.08
C THR A 262 -29.28 26.48 14.75
N LEU A 263 -29.52 26.20 16.04
CA LEU A 263 -28.81 25.09 16.73
C LEU A 263 -29.04 23.74 16.08
N GLU A 264 -30.26 23.49 15.61
CA GLU A 264 -30.61 22.24 14.91
C GLU A 264 -29.82 22.09 13.61
N GLN A 265 -29.78 23.18 12.81
CA GLN A 265 -28.96 23.19 11.58
C GLN A 265 -27.47 23.02 11.87
N LEU A 266 -26.98 23.66 12.94
CA LEU A 266 -25.59 23.54 13.36
C LEU A 266 -25.24 22.09 13.73
N ASP A 267 -26.06 21.46 14.55
CA ASP A 267 -25.84 20.09 15.00
C ASP A 267 -25.96 19.09 13.83
N GLU A 268 -26.90 19.31 12.90
CA GLU A 268 -27.02 18.52 11.67
C GLU A 268 -25.76 18.65 10.79
N LYS A 269 -25.27 19.88 10.57
CA LYS A 269 -24.11 20.11 9.69
C LYS A 269 -22.78 19.69 10.32
N LEU A 270 -22.71 19.58 11.63
CA LEU A 270 -21.54 19.09 12.35
C LEU A 270 -21.59 17.57 12.65
N ASP A 271 -22.58 16.84 12.15
CA ASP A 271 -22.56 15.39 12.23
C ASP A 271 -21.37 14.80 11.45
N LEU A 272 -20.42 14.22 12.19
CA LEU A 272 -19.16 13.72 11.65
C LEU A 272 -19.37 12.58 10.64
N LEU A 273 -20.37 11.73 10.84
CA LEU A 273 -20.64 10.60 9.94
C LEU A 273 -21.19 11.09 8.59
N SER A 274 -22.04 12.11 8.60
CA SER A 274 -22.56 12.70 7.36
C SER A 274 -21.46 13.26 6.47
N MET A 275 -20.34 13.70 7.06
CA MET A 275 -19.19 14.23 6.30
C MET A 275 -18.37 13.14 5.58
N THR A 276 -18.57 11.88 5.89
CA THR A 276 -17.82 10.76 5.28
C THR A 276 -18.43 10.24 3.98
N HIS A 277 -19.54 10.83 3.54
CA HIS A 277 -20.28 10.46 2.33
C HIS A 277 -20.62 11.71 1.49
N PRO A 278 -20.81 11.55 0.16
CA PRO A 278 -21.33 12.63 -0.66
C PRO A 278 -22.71 13.10 -0.17
N GLY A 279 -22.91 14.44 -0.04
CA GLY A 279 -24.16 15.05 0.41
C GLY A 279 -24.61 16.26 -0.42
#